data_be2ad43824be9435b6f5d5a81e514516
#
_entry.id   be2ad43824be9435b6f5d5a81e514516
#
_cell.length_a   1.000
_cell.length_b   1.000
_cell.length_c   1.000
_cell.angle_alpha   90.00
_cell.angle_beta   90.00
_cell.angle_gamma   90.00
#
_symmetry.space_group_name_H-M   'P 1'
#
loop_
_entity.id
_entity.type
_entity.pdbx_description
1 polymer ?
#
loop_
_entity_poly.entity_id
_entity_poly.type
_entity_poly.pdbx_seq_one_letter_code
_entity_poly.pdbx_strand_id
1 'polypeptide(L)'
;MFDTILPADSVEFCPHPDALNIFVCGTYNLIHSEETVRTVPQKRNGQCLGKYSEKIQALDYPALPDMKWCHRSAASKATLGVANSEGEIHLLEWDSEESRLEETARKRIVGSPVTLCLSLDWSNRRNPTSDLGKLVVSCSDGDLVLLDPTTSSIVVTDKWTAHEYEPWIAAWNYWNTNTIYSGGDDFKLKGWDIRTDLRDPMFVNKRFDAGITTIQSHPYIEHLLAVGSYDSSVKLFDIRKPLQPLSQTEIGGGAWRVKWHPSATRKSDLLVACMHDGFKVLRFNELAIETLEDMSSPLPASIVQRFDEHQSLAYGVDWSFAPSSNDQKTAIASCSFYDHELHFWSG
;
A
#
# COMPACT_ATOMS: atom_id res chain seq x y z
N MET A 1 4.18 -6.24 -21.29
CA MET A 1 5.27 -5.41 -20.74
C MET A 1 5.11 -3.99 -21.28
N PHE A 2 5.24 -3.00 -20.42
CA PHE A 2 5.28 -1.57 -20.76
C PHE A 2 6.54 -0.96 -20.17
N ASP A 3 7.15 -0.04 -20.92
CA ASP A 3 8.20 0.85 -20.41
C ASP A 3 7.52 2.07 -19.76
N THR A 4 7.75 2.27 -18.48
CA THR A 4 7.22 3.41 -17.71
C THR A 4 8.04 4.67 -17.93
N ILE A 5 9.19 4.59 -18.63
CA ILE A 5 10.15 5.68 -18.92
C ILE A 5 10.90 6.14 -17.65
N LEU A 6 10.25 6.11 -16.50
CA LEU A 6 10.81 6.45 -15.20
C LEU A 6 10.70 5.27 -14.25
N PRO A 7 11.58 5.16 -13.23
CA PRO A 7 11.49 4.14 -12.21
C PRO A 7 10.09 4.06 -11.60
N ALA A 8 9.50 2.86 -11.58
CA ALA A 8 8.15 2.63 -11.09
C ALA A 8 8.16 2.03 -9.69
N ASP A 9 7.39 2.61 -8.77
CA ASP A 9 7.36 2.24 -7.35
C ASP A 9 6.04 1.65 -6.88
N SER A 10 4.93 2.15 -7.40
CA SER A 10 3.60 1.76 -6.93
C SER A 10 2.64 1.46 -8.08
N VAL A 11 1.79 0.44 -7.88
CA VAL A 11 0.71 0.06 -8.79
C VAL A 11 -0.54 -0.21 -7.97
N GLU A 12 -1.68 0.35 -8.40
CA GLU A 12 -2.97 0.16 -7.72
C GLU A 12 -4.10 0.00 -8.73
N PHE A 13 -4.82 -1.13 -8.70
CA PHE A 13 -6.05 -1.31 -9.45
C PHE A 13 -7.23 -0.60 -8.79
N CYS A 14 -8.10 -0.03 -9.60
CA CYS A 14 -9.30 0.61 -9.10
C CYS A 14 -10.32 -0.45 -8.63
N PRO A 15 -10.80 -0.39 -7.38
CA PRO A 15 -11.81 -1.31 -6.86
C PRO A 15 -13.25 -0.87 -7.20
N HIS A 16 -13.43 0.31 -7.80
CA HIS A 16 -14.76 0.86 -8.08
C HIS A 16 -15.41 0.17 -9.28
N PRO A 17 -16.70 -0.20 -9.21
CA PRO A 17 -17.38 -0.95 -10.28
C PRO A 17 -17.29 -0.32 -11.68
N ASP A 18 -17.30 1.00 -11.76
CA ASP A 18 -17.25 1.73 -13.03
C ASP A 18 -15.83 1.80 -13.63
N ALA A 19 -14.81 1.35 -12.90
CA ALA A 19 -13.41 1.49 -13.30
C ALA A 19 -12.55 0.26 -12.95
N LEU A 20 -13.14 -0.94 -12.86
CA LEU A 20 -12.42 -2.18 -12.50
C LEU A 20 -11.29 -2.55 -13.47
N ASN A 21 -11.32 -2.04 -14.68
CA ASN A 21 -10.30 -2.23 -15.71
C ASN A 21 -9.22 -1.14 -15.71
N ILE A 22 -9.30 -0.20 -14.78
CA ILE A 22 -8.35 0.90 -14.63
C ILE A 22 -7.35 0.56 -13.52
N PHE A 23 -6.11 0.91 -13.77
CA PHE A 23 -5.05 0.90 -12.76
C PHE A 23 -4.21 2.15 -12.91
N VAL A 24 -3.46 2.48 -11.87
CA VAL A 24 -2.48 3.58 -11.84
C VAL A 24 -1.10 3.04 -11.52
N CYS A 25 -0.08 3.65 -12.11
CA CYS A 25 1.31 3.36 -11.80
C CYS A 25 2.03 4.66 -11.42
N GLY A 26 2.59 4.71 -10.23
CA GLY A 26 3.41 5.82 -9.74
C GLY A 26 4.86 5.63 -10.10
N THR A 27 5.47 6.69 -10.62
CA THR A 27 6.88 6.69 -11.01
C THR A 27 7.61 7.89 -10.43
N TYR A 28 8.93 7.77 -10.28
CA TYR A 28 9.77 8.92 -9.94
C TYR A 28 11.23 8.70 -10.36
N ASN A 29 12.00 9.78 -10.41
CA ASN A 29 13.42 9.73 -10.72
C ASN A 29 14.23 10.26 -9.53
N LEU A 30 15.28 9.54 -9.15
CA LEU A 30 16.23 9.94 -8.12
C LEU A 30 17.41 10.62 -8.81
N ILE A 31 17.67 11.89 -8.49
CA ILE A 31 18.86 12.60 -8.97
C ILE A 31 19.86 12.70 -7.84
N HIS A 32 21.01 12.06 -8.04
CA HIS A 32 22.17 12.21 -7.16
C HIS A 32 22.92 13.48 -7.55
N SER A 33 22.98 14.49 -6.67
CA SER A 33 23.93 15.59 -6.81
C SER A 33 25.25 15.22 -6.12
N GLU A 34 26.36 15.35 -6.82
CA GLU A 34 27.68 14.97 -6.30
C GLU A 34 28.16 15.75 -5.04
N GLU A 35 27.48 16.85 -4.66
CA GLU A 35 27.89 17.70 -3.53
C GLU A 35 27.12 17.52 -2.21
N THR A 36 26.05 16.76 -2.21
CA THR A 36 25.34 16.40 -0.97
C THR A 36 24.62 15.10 -1.17
N VAL A 37 24.81 14.14 -0.24
CA VAL A 37 23.98 12.93 -0.12
C VAL A 37 22.55 13.36 0.31
N ARG A 38 21.90 14.11 -0.55
CA ARG A 38 20.48 14.48 -0.44
C ARG A 38 19.84 14.08 -1.74
N THR A 39 19.01 13.07 -1.66
CA THR A 39 18.05 12.73 -2.70
C THR A 39 17.15 13.95 -2.88
N VAL A 40 17.41 14.77 -3.88
CA VAL A 40 16.52 15.87 -4.26
C VAL A 40 15.62 15.33 -5.35
N PRO A 41 14.32 15.14 -5.07
CA PRO A 41 13.36 14.77 -6.10
C PRO A 41 13.30 15.92 -7.11
N GLN A 42 13.75 15.71 -8.34
CA GLN A 42 13.47 16.68 -9.39
C GLN A 42 12.05 16.47 -9.93
N LYS A 43 11.40 17.59 -10.23
CA LYS A 43 10.16 17.67 -10.99
C LYS A 43 10.31 16.97 -12.35
N ARG A 44 9.90 15.72 -12.44
CA ARG A 44 9.50 14.96 -13.65
C ARG A 44 8.85 13.68 -13.18
N ASN A 45 7.64 13.62 -13.14
CA ASN A 45 6.48 13.30 -13.94
C ASN A 45 6.18 11.82 -13.99
N GLY A 46 5.06 11.38 -13.41
CA GLY A 46 4.36 10.38 -14.06
C GLY A 46 3.50 9.45 -13.28
N GLN A 47 2.22 9.70 -13.37
CA GLN A 47 1.24 8.64 -13.30
C GLN A 47 1.03 8.09 -14.71
N CYS A 48 1.10 6.78 -14.86
CA CYS A 48 0.61 6.11 -16.05
C CYS A 48 -0.74 5.49 -15.72
N LEU A 49 -1.78 5.90 -16.40
CA LEU A 49 -3.11 5.30 -16.33
C LEU A 49 -3.29 4.40 -17.54
N GLY A 50 -3.71 3.15 -17.35
CA GLY A 50 -3.87 2.20 -18.45
C GLY A 50 -5.04 1.25 -18.27
N LYS A 51 -5.64 0.86 -19.37
CA LYS A 51 -6.29 -0.43 -19.54
C LYS A 51 -5.21 -1.46 -19.82
N TYR A 52 -5.47 -2.74 -19.63
CA TYR A 52 -4.52 -3.87 -19.77
C TYR A 52 -3.51 -3.81 -20.94
N SER A 53 -3.64 -2.87 -21.86
CA SER A 53 -2.78 -2.75 -23.04
C SER A 53 -2.56 -1.32 -23.53
N GLU A 54 -3.10 -0.29 -22.89
CA GLU A 54 -3.05 1.08 -23.40
C GLU A 54 -2.88 2.10 -22.27
N LYS A 55 -1.91 3.02 -22.45
CA LYS A 55 -1.76 4.21 -21.62
C LYS A 55 -2.80 5.25 -22.04
N ILE A 56 -3.73 5.58 -21.16
CA ILE A 56 -4.80 6.52 -21.45
C ILE A 56 -4.53 7.94 -20.94
N GLN A 57 -3.70 8.10 -19.90
CA GLN A 57 -3.34 9.40 -19.35
C GLN A 57 -1.95 9.37 -18.71
N ALA A 58 -1.28 10.51 -18.71
CA ALA A 58 -0.13 10.78 -17.86
C ALA A 58 -0.35 12.11 -17.15
N LEU A 59 -0.04 12.15 -15.86
CA LEU A 59 -0.11 13.33 -15.01
C LEU A 59 1.25 13.63 -14.43
N ASP A 60 1.58 14.89 -14.37
CA ASP A 60 2.87 15.38 -13.91
C ASP A 60 2.81 15.78 -12.44
N TYR A 61 3.49 15.01 -11.58
CA TYR A 61 3.59 15.26 -10.14
C TYR A 61 5.07 15.22 -9.69
N PRO A 62 5.40 15.74 -8.49
CA PRO A 62 6.61 15.35 -7.79
C PRO A 62 6.65 13.83 -7.59
N ALA A 63 7.81 13.28 -7.22
CA ALA A 63 7.93 11.83 -6.98
C ALA A 63 6.77 11.25 -6.17
N LEU A 64 6.24 10.11 -6.60
CA LEU A 64 5.04 9.48 -6.04
C LEU A 64 5.40 8.18 -5.31
N PRO A 65 5.68 8.22 -4.00
CA PRO A 65 5.97 7.00 -3.23
C PRO A 65 4.77 6.09 -3.05
N ASP A 66 3.56 6.64 -2.92
CA ASP A 66 2.38 5.80 -2.72
C ASP A 66 1.09 6.43 -3.25
N MET A 67 0.17 5.56 -3.65
CA MET A 67 -1.17 5.90 -4.12
C MET A 67 -2.15 4.84 -3.65
N LYS A 68 -3.39 5.24 -3.31
CA LYS A 68 -4.45 4.29 -2.93
C LYS A 68 -5.81 4.76 -3.41
N TRP A 69 -6.54 3.85 -4.03
CA TRP A 69 -7.95 4.09 -4.33
C TRP A 69 -8.80 4.02 -3.07
N CYS A 70 -9.70 4.99 -2.93
CA CYS A 70 -10.75 4.98 -1.92
C CYS A 70 -11.82 3.95 -2.30
N HIS A 71 -12.26 3.13 -1.35
CA HIS A 71 -13.32 2.16 -1.57
C HIS A 71 -14.69 2.83 -1.39
N ARG A 72 -15.18 3.46 -2.46
CA ARG A 72 -16.48 4.13 -2.46
C ARG A 72 -17.59 3.24 -2.98
N SER A 73 -18.85 3.58 -2.63
CA SER A 73 -20.03 2.91 -3.18
C SER A 73 -20.21 3.21 -4.68
N ALA A 74 -20.85 2.32 -5.41
CA ALA A 74 -21.09 2.47 -6.85
C ALA A 74 -21.87 3.74 -7.25
N ALA A 75 -22.54 4.40 -6.31
CA ALA A 75 -23.25 5.66 -6.55
C ALA A 75 -22.34 6.90 -6.54
N SER A 76 -21.05 6.72 -6.19
CA SER A 76 -20.05 7.78 -6.09
C SER A 76 -19.04 7.66 -7.22
N LYS A 77 -18.24 8.70 -7.47
CA LYS A 77 -17.09 8.59 -8.39
C LYS A 77 -15.92 7.84 -7.73
N ALA A 78 -15.18 7.06 -8.49
CA ALA A 78 -13.92 6.47 -8.01
C ALA A 78 -12.93 7.59 -7.67
N THR A 79 -12.32 7.52 -6.50
CA THR A 79 -11.41 8.56 -6.00
C THR A 79 -10.08 7.95 -5.62
N LEU A 80 -9.00 8.53 -6.14
CA LEU A 80 -7.62 8.16 -5.87
C LEU A 80 -6.98 9.18 -4.93
N GLY A 81 -6.36 8.69 -3.85
CA GLY A 81 -5.44 9.46 -3.03
C GLY A 81 -4.00 9.26 -3.50
N VAL A 82 -3.24 10.32 -3.57
CA VAL A 82 -1.84 10.32 -4.01
C VAL A 82 -0.98 11.05 -3.00
N ALA A 83 0.11 10.42 -2.56
CA ALA A 83 1.13 10.99 -1.70
C ALA A 83 2.37 11.34 -2.52
N ASN A 84 2.94 12.52 -2.33
CA ASN A 84 4.11 12.95 -3.07
C ASN A 84 5.32 13.33 -2.19
N SER A 85 6.45 13.48 -2.83
CA SER A 85 7.72 13.83 -2.18
C SER A 85 7.84 15.30 -1.74
N GLU A 86 6.88 16.15 -2.06
CA GLU A 86 6.82 17.52 -1.55
C GLU A 86 5.94 17.64 -0.30
N GLY A 87 5.51 16.51 0.27
CA GLY A 87 4.68 16.47 1.47
C GLY A 87 3.24 16.89 1.21
N GLU A 88 2.73 16.59 0.02
CA GLU A 88 1.37 16.90 -0.38
C GLU A 88 0.56 15.62 -0.60
N ILE A 89 -0.73 15.74 -0.30
CA ILE A 89 -1.76 14.75 -0.66
C ILE A 89 -2.65 15.37 -1.71
N HIS A 90 -2.88 14.61 -2.78
CA HIS A 90 -3.79 14.97 -3.86
C HIS A 90 -4.97 13.99 -3.89
N LEU A 91 -6.15 14.49 -4.18
CA LEU A 91 -7.33 13.70 -4.47
C LEU A 91 -7.72 13.88 -5.93
N LEU A 92 -7.89 12.76 -6.62
CA LEU A 92 -8.29 12.73 -8.01
C LEU A 92 -9.57 11.91 -8.15
N GLU A 93 -10.54 12.40 -8.92
CA GLU A 93 -11.74 11.65 -9.24
C GLU A 93 -11.67 11.14 -10.69
N TRP A 94 -12.15 9.92 -10.88
CA TRP A 94 -12.28 9.31 -12.20
C TRP A 94 -13.52 9.86 -12.92
N ASP A 95 -13.31 10.43 -14.09
CA ASP A 95 -14.36 10.79 -15.04
C ASP A 95 -14.49 9.66 -16.07
N SER A 96 -15.61 8.94 -16.01
CA SER A 96 -15.87 7.80 -16.91
C SER A 96 -16.25 8.23 -18.33
N GLU A 97 -16.78 9.43 -18.52
CA GLU A 97 -17.15 9.96 -19.85
C GLU A 97 -15.90 10.36 -20.62
N GLU A 98 -15.01 11.09 -19.97
CA GLU A 98 -13.75 11.56 -20.57
C GLU A 98 -12.61 10.53 -20.43
N SER A 99 -12.81 9.45 -19.67
CA SER A 99 -11.80 8.42 -19.38
C SER A 99 -10.51 9.00 -18.83
N ARG A 100 -10.60 9.87 -17.83
CA ARG A 100 -9.45 10.53 -17.19
C ARG A 100 -9.64 10.75 -15.69
N LEU A 101 -8.52 10.94 -14.99
CA LEU A 101 -8.49 11.45 -13.63
C LEU A 101 -8.40 12.97 -13.62
N GLU A 102 -9.19 13.60 -12.77
CA GLU A 102 -9.16 15.04 -12.52
C GLU A 102 -8.85 15.32 -11.06
N GLU A 103 -7.90 16.23 -10.80
CA GLU A 103 -7.58 16.67 -9.43
C GLU A 103 -8.74 17.50 -8.89
N THR A 104 -9.26 17.09 -7.74
CA THR A 104 -10.37 17.77 -7.05
C THR A 104 -9.95 18.50 -5.80
N ALA A 105 -8.90 18.01 -5.12
CA ALA A 105 -8.34 18.65 -3.95
C ALA A 105 -6.85 18.34 -3.80
N ARG A 106 -6.11 19.26 -3.18
CA ARG A 106 -4.73 19.04 -2.73
C ARG A 106 -4.44 19.76 -1.43
N LYS A 107 -3.52 19.19 -0.65
CA LYS A 107 -3.11 19.76 0.62
C LYS A 107 -1.67 19.40 0.93
N ARG A 108 -0.86 20.41 1.23
CA ARG A 108 0.43 20.23 1.90
C ARG A 108 0.19 19.93 3.37
N ILE A 109 0.69 18.80 3.85
CA ILE A 109 0.43 18.31 5.23
C ILE A 109 1.67 18.38 6.12
N VAL A 110 2.83 18.67 5.54
CA VAL A 110 4.11 18.81 6.25
C VAL A 110 4.57 20.26 6.30
N GLY A 111 5.27 20.61 7.39
CA GLY A 111 5.80 21.96 7.58
C GLY A 111 7.17 22.18 6.89
N SER A 112 7.97 21.14 6.75
CA SER A 112 9.30 21.21 6.14
C SER A 112 9.26 20.87 4.66
N PRO A 113 10.01 21.58 3.80
CA PRO A 113 10.07 21.30 2.36
C PRO A 113 10.85 20.02 2.03
N VAL A 114 11.57 19.43 2.99
CA VAL A 114 12.34 18.20 2.81
C VAL A 114 11.64 16.96 3.33
N THR A 115 10.48 17.11 3.96
CA THR A 115 9.69 16.00 4.47
C THR A 115 8.80 15.43 3.34
N LEU A 116 8.91 14.14 3.10
CA LEU A 116 8.14 13.40 2.10
C LEU A 116 6.91 12.75 2.75
N CYS A 117 5.84 12.57 1.98
CA CYS A 117 4.79 11.59 2.30
C CYS A 117 5.23 10.24 1.74
N LEU A 118 5.35 9.22 2.61
CA LEU A 118 5.88 7.90 2.24
C LEU A 118 4.80 6.88 1.92
N SER A 119 3.71 6.89 2.67
CA SER A 119 2.57 6.01 2.43
C SER A 119 1.24 6.68 2.78
N LEU A 120 0.15 6.15 2.25
CA LEU A 120 -1.20 6.52 2.65
C LEU A 120 -2.13 5.29 2.68
N ASP A 121 -3.18 5.34 3.51
CA ASP A 121 -4.22 4.32 3.52
C ASP A 121 -5.60 4.90 3.88
N TRP A 122 -6.68 4.28 3.36
CA TRP A 122 -8.05 4.68 3.54
C TRP A 122 -8.77 3.83 4.59
N SER A 123 -9.55 4.48 5.46
CA SER A 123 -10.29 3.80 6.52
C SER A 123 -11.49 2.97 6.04
N ASN A 124 -12.04 3.25 4.87
CA ASN A 124 -13.30 2.65 4.37
C ASN A 124 -13.10 1.44 3.45
N ARG A 125 -11.91 0.85 3.41
CA ARG A 125 -11.59 -0.23 2.48
C ARG A 125 -12.55 -1.43 2.55
N ARG A 126 -13.00 -1.80 3.75
CA ARG A 126 -13.92 -2.93 3.95
C ARG A 126 -15.39 -2.55 3.80
N ASN A 127 -15.74 -1.34 4.18
CA ASN A 127 -17.11 -0.84 4.18
C ASN A 127 -17.21 0.39 3.25
N PRO A 128 -17.39 0.17 1.93
CA PRO A 128 -17.53 1.25 0.98
C PRO A 128 -18.72 2.16 1.32
N THR A 129 -18.49 3.47 1.34
CA THR A 129 -19.50 4.48 1.63
C THR A 129 -19.61 5.45 0.46
N SER A 130 -20.66 6.29 0.45
CA SER A 130 -20.78 7.41 -0.49
C SER A 130 -19.73 8.49 -0.21
N ASP A 131 -19.39 8.67 1.06
CA ASP A 131 -18.38 9.62 1.51
C ASP A 131 -16.97 9.03 1.38
N LEU A 132 -15.97 9.89 1.40
CA LEU A 132 -14.59 9.49 1.52
C LEU A 132 -14.34 8.99 2.95
N GLY A 133 -13.52 7.95 3.08
CA GLY A 133 -13.00 7.56 4.39
C GLY A 133 -11.94 8.56 4.88
N LYS A 134 -11.48 8.38 6.11
CA LYS A 134 -10.29 9.10 6.60
C LYS A 134 -9.04 8.54 5.96
N LEU A 135 -8.02 9.39 5.82
CA LEU A 135 -6.69 8.99 5.40
C LEU A 135 -5.73 9.01 6.58
N VAL A 136 -4.85 8.03 6.66
CA VAL A 136 -3.62 8.10 7.43
C VAL A 136 -2.45 8.19 6.48
N VAL A 137 -1.49 9.04 6.78
CA VAL A 137 -0.28 9.26 5.97
C VAL A 137 0.95 9.14 6.86
N SER A 138 1.98 8.44 6.39
CA SER A 138 3.28 8.43 7.04
C SER A 138 4.23 9.40 6.34
N CYS A 139 5.04 10.12 7.14
CA CYS A 139 5.96 11.14 6.67
C CYS A 139 7.41 10.82 7.05
N SER A 140 8.37 11.20 6.21
CA SER A 140 9.79 10.86 6.40
C SER A 140 10.46 11.50 7.63
N ASP A 141 9.75 12.41 8.32
CA ASP A 141 10.21 13.02 9.58
C ASP A 141 9.82 12.20 10.84
N GLY A 142 9.27 11.00 10.67
CA GLY A 142 8.83 10.13 11.77
C GLY A 142 7.37 10.31 12.15
N ASP A 143 6.69 11.28 11.56
CA ASP A 143 5.32 11.63 11.90
C ASP A 143 4.29 10.78 11.13
N LEU A 144 3.15 10.58 11.77
CA LEU A 144 1.90 10.20 11.11
C LEU A 144 0.93 11.37 11.11
N VAL A 145 0.16 11.48 10.05
CA VAL A 145 -0.85 12.54 9.87
C VAL A 145 -2.20 11.91 9.57
N LEU A 146 -3.22 12.31 10.32
CA LEU A 146 -4.60 11.92 10.12
C LEU A 146 -5.34 13.01 9.37
N LEU A 147 -6.05 12.63 8.31
CA LEU A 147 -6.78 13.54 7.44
C LEU A 147 -8.25 13.15 7.36
N ASP A 148 -9.09 14.17 7.31
CA ASP A 148 -10.53 14.06 7.03
C ASP A 148 -10.82 14.76 5.69
N PRO A 149 -10.80 14.02 4.56
CA PRO A 149 -11.01 14.58 3.24
C PRO A 149 -12.48 14.63 2.87
N THR A 150 -12.83 15.63 2.08
CA THR A 150 -14.03 15.69 1.24
C THR A 150 -13.62 15.69 -0.22
N THR A 151 -14.57 15.62 -1.14
CA THR A 151 -14.26 15.66 -2.58
C THR A 151 -13.58 16.96 -3.05
N SER A 152 -13.66 18.03 -2.26
CA SER A 152 -13.12 19.35 -2.62
C SER A 152 -12.13 19.93 -1.60
N SER A 153 -11.88 19.25 -0.50
CA SER A 153 -10.96 19.75 0.55
C SER A 153 -10.34 18.62 1.35
N ILE A 154 -9.21 18.89 1.97
CA ILE A 154 -8.51 17.97 2.86
C ILE A 154 -8.21 18.71 4.17
N VAL A 155 -8.69 18.18 5.29
CA VAL A 155 -8.48 18.73 6.62
C VAL A 155 -7.50 17.83 7.39
N VAL A 156 -6.45 18.41 7.95
CA VAL A 156 -5.57 17.72 8.90
C VAL A 156 -6.29 17.72 10.25
N THR A 157 -6.59 16.54 10.79
CA THR A 157 -7.26 16.41 12.09
C THR A 157 -6.28 16.17 13.22
N ASP A 158 -5.24 15.37 12.96
CA ASP A 158 -4.21 15.05 13.93
C ASP A 158 -2.85 14.87 13.26
N LYS A 159 -1.79 15.13 14.02
CA LYS A 159 -0.40 14.85 13.66
C LYS A 159 0.39 14.50 14.91
N TRP A 160 1.17 13.41 14.86
CA TRP A 160 2.00 12.96 15.98
C TRP A 160 3.29 12.29 15.52
N THR A 161 4.33 12.39 16.32
CA THR A 161 5.59 11.68 16.09
C THR A 161 5.43 10.23 16.50
N ALA A 162 5.35 9.37 15.52
CA ALA A 162 5.08 7.95 15.69
C ALA A 162 6.36 7.12 15.78
N HIS A 163 7.41 7.48 15.04
CA HIS A 163 8.65 6.72 14.91
C HIS A 163 9.88 7.61 15.06
N GLU A 164 11.01 6.99 15.42
CA GLU A 164 12.31 7.67 15.56
C GLU A 164 13.02 7.83 14.22
N TYR A 165 12.65 7.01 13.22
CA TYR A 165 13.15 7.00 11.86
C TYR A 165 11.98 6.94 10.88
N GLU A 166 12.24 6.84 9.60
CA GLU A 166 11.22 6.83 8.54
C GLU A 166 10.16 5.75 8.74
N PRO A 167 8.88 6.11 8.99
CA PRO A 167 7.76 5.16 8.97
C PRO A 167 7.37 4.88 7.51
N TRP A 168 7.82 3.76 6.97
CA TRP A 168 7.53 3.37 5.59
C TRP A 168 6.06 3.09 5.33
N ILE A 169 5.32 2.75 6.38
CA ILE A 169 3.92 2.35 6.24
C ILE A 169 3.06 2.83 7.40
N ALA A 170 1.89 3.36 7.05
CA ALA A 170 0.75 3.52 7.93
C ALA A 170 -0.47 2.85 7.30
N ALA A 171 -1.21 2.06 8.08
CA ALA A 171 -2.33 1.27 7.59
C ALA A 171 -3.49 1.23 8.58
N TRP A 172 -4.73 1.24 8.06
CA TRP A 172 -5.92 1.09 8.87
C TRP A 172 -6.19 -0.37 9.25
N ASN A 173 -6.76 -0.53 10.44
CA ASN A 173 -7.50 -1.74 10.73
C ASN A 173 -8.85 -1.68 9.99
N TYR A 174 -9.07 -2.59 9.04
CA TYR A 174 -10.28 -2.57 8.20
C TYR A 174 -11.57 -2.92 8.95
N TRP A 175 -11.47 -3.55 10.12
CA TRP A 175 -12.59 -3.99 10.95
C TRP A 175 -12.92 -2.99 12.05
N ASN A 176 -11.90 -2.32 12.58
CA ASN A 176 -12.04 -1.26 13.57
C ASN A 176 -11.34 0.02 13.08
N THR A 177 -12.09 0.89 12.43
CA THR A 177 -11.58 2.16 11.85
C THR A 177 -11.22 3.22 12.90
N ASN A 178 -11.14 2.85 14.18
CA ASN A 178 -10.49 3.66 15.21
C ASN A 178 -9.03 3.24 15.45
N THR A 179 -8.55 2.19 14.76
CA THR A 179 -7.22 1.64 14.97
C THR A 179 -6.37 1.79 13.71
N ILE A 180 -5.14 2.27 13.91
CA ILE A 180 -4.10 2.43 12.88
C ILE A 180 -2.89 1.58 13.30
N TYR A 181 -2.17 1.04 12.32
CA TYR A 181 -0.88 0.40 12.49
C TYR A 181 0.18 1.18 11.74
N SER A 182 1.41 1.17 12.24
CA SER A 182 2.55 1.76 11.56
C SER A 182 3.82 0.96 11.79
N GLY A 183 4.73 1.06 10.84
CA GLY A 183 6.03 0.43 10.89
C GLY A 183 7.07 1.22 10.10
N GLY A 184 8.34 1.11 10.48
CA GLY A 184 9.41 1.88 9.84
C GLY A 184 10.81 1.37 10.18
N ASP A 185 11.80 2.21 9.90
CA ASP A 185 13.23 1.90 10.05
C ASP A 185 13.71 1.90 11.51
N ASP A 186 12.83 2.20 12.47
CA ASP A 186 13.09 1.94 13.89
C ASP A 186 12.78 0.50 14.32
N PHE A 187 12.41 -0.38 13.35
CA PHE A 187 12.10 -1.82 13.52
C PHE A 187 10.95 -2.09 14.48
N LYS A 188 10.04 -1.11 14.62
CA LYS A 188 8.91 -1.20 15.53
C LYS A 188 7.60 -1.27 14.76
N LEU A 189 6.78 -2.28 15.07
CA LEU A 189 5.36 -2.30 14.71
C LEU A 189 4.58 -1.67 15.88
N LYS A 190 3.81 -0.64 15.58
CA LYS A 190 3.00 0.08 16.56
C LYS A 190 1.53 0.07 16.20
N GLY A 191 0.66 0.06 17.21
CA GLY A 191 -0.78 0.23 17.05
C GLY A 191 -1.26 1.47 17.78
N TRP A 192 -2.22 2.17 17.20
CA TRP A 192 -2.74 3.46 17.66
C TRP A 192 -4.26 3.44 17.71
N ASP A 193 -4.87 3.99 18.78
CA ASP A 193 -6.30 4.25 18.83
C ASP A 193 -6.54 5.75 18.67
N ILE A 194 -7.18 6.17 17.58
CA ILE A 194 -7.41 7.59 17.27
C ILE A 194 -8.37 8.29 18.23
N ARG A 195 -8.97 7.56 19.17
CA ARG A 195 -9.84 8.12 20.23
C ARG A 195 -9.09 8.48 21.50
N THR A 196 -7.83 8.05 21.62
CA THR A 196 -6.98 8.26 22.79
C THR A 196 -5.84 9.23 22.48
N ASP A 197 -4.97 9.48 23.44
CA ASP A 197 -3.78 10.30 23.20
C ASP A 197 -2.82 9.58 22.25
N LEU A 198 -2.60 10.14 21.08
CA LEU A 198 -1.74 9.56 20.05
C LEU A 198 -0.23 9.63 20.37
N ARG A 199 0.16 10.18 21.52
CA ARG A 199 1.54 10.07 22.03
C ARG A 199 1.84 8.69 22.59
N ASP A 200 0.79 7.95 23.00
CA ASP A 200 0.91 6.64 23.63
C ASP A 200 0.33 5.55 22.71
N PRO A 201 1.17 4.73 22.03
CA PRO A 201 0.67 3.62 21.23
C PRO A 201 0.02 2.55 22.10
N MET A 202 -1.04 1.91 21.61
CA MET A 202 -1.70 0.77 22.27
C MET A 202 -0.73 -0.40 22.52
N PHE A 203 0.20 -0.60 21.59
CA PHE A 203 1.29 -1.58 21.72
C PHE A 203 2.51 -1.17 20.88
N VAL A 204 3.66 -1.69 21.26
CA VAL A 204 4.92 -1.61 20.50
C VAL A 204 5.53 -2.99 20.42
N ASN A 205 5.61 -3.55 19.22
CA ASN A 205 6.35 -4.78 18.96
C ASN A 205 7.74 -4.43 18.41
N LYS A 206 8.79 -4.88 19.09
CA LYS A 206 10.22 -4.63 18.78
C LYS A 206 10.94 -5.88 18.27
N ARG A 207 10.21 -6.88 17.77
CA ARG A 207 10.75 -8.18 17.37
C ARG A 207 10.93 -8.29 15.87
N PHE A 208 11.44 -7.23 15.25
CA PHE A 208 11.83 -7.21 13.84
C PHE A 208 13.33 -6.97 13.76
N ASP A 209 13.96 -7.62 12.79
CA ASP A 209 15.40 -7.56 12.58
C ASP A 209 15.78 -6.48 11.55
N ALA A 210 14.79 -5.89 10.88
CA ALA A 210 14.97 -4.79 9.91
C ALA A 210 13.70 -3.92 9.82
N GLY A 211 13.76 -2.85 9.04
CA GLY A 211 12.67 -1.91 8.83
C GLY A 211 11.39 -2.58 8.31
N ILE A 212 10.25 -2.14 8.81
CA ILE A 212 8.92 -2.60 8.40
C ILE A 212 8.45 -1.72 7.25
N THR A 213 8.19 -2.32 6.10
CA THR A 213 7.91 -1.64 4.84
C THR A 213 6.45 -1.68 4.42
N THR A 214 5.71 -2.69 4.89
CA THR A 214 4.34 -2.90 4.44
C THR A 214 3.48 -3.57 5.50
N ILE A 215 2.24 -3.12 5.62
CA ILE A 215 1.24 -3.65 6.55
C ILE A 215 -0.10 -3.70 5.83
N GLN A 216 -0.84 -4.81 5.97
CA GLN A 216 -2.20 -4.86 5.48
C GLN A 216 -3.09 -5.71 6.39
N SER A 217 -4.21 -5.13 6.86
CA SER A 217 -5.29 -5.88 7.51
C SER A 217 -5.95 -6.83 6.53
N HIS A 218 -6.37 -7.99 7.02
CA HIS A 218 -7.06 -8.96 6.17
C HIS A 218 -8.50 -8.52 5.88
N PRO A 219 -8.96 -8.53 4.60
CA PRO A 219 -10.29 -8.02 4.26
C PRO A 219 -11.44 -8.93 4.71
N TYR A 220 -11.18 -10.24 4.92
CA TYR A 220 -12.19 -11.25 5.24
C TYR A 220 -12.00 -11.97 6.57
N ILE A 221 -10.85 -11.82 7.21
CA ILE A 221 -10.55 -12.44 8.51
C ILE A 221 -10.27 -11.33 9.51
N GLU A 222 -11.17 -11.15 10.45
CA GLU A 222 -10.98 -10.20 11.54
C GLU A 222 -9.74 -10.56 12.36
N HIS A 223 -9.08 -9.56 12.88
CA HIS A 223 -7.87 -9.66 13.69
C HIS A 223 -6.60 -10.14 12.98
N LEU A 224 -6.66 -10.56 11.71
CA LEU A 224 -5.47 -10.98 10.97
C LEU A 224 -4.78 -9.80 10.29
N LEU A 225 -3.48 -9.65 10.53
CA LEU A 225 -2.63 -8.61 9.97
C LEU A 225 -1.41 -9.24 9.30
N ALA A 226 -1.13 -8.86 8.05
CA ALA A 226 0.12 -9.17 7.37
C ALA A 226 1.10 -8.01 7.50
N VAL A 227 2.36 -8.31 7.83
CA VAL A 227 3.45 -7.35 7.99
C VAL A 227 4.67 -7.85 7.23
N GLY A 228 5.19 -7.05 6.32
CA GLY A 228 6.42 -7.32 5.60
C GLY A 228 7.56 -6.41 6.07
N SER A 229 8.78 -6.93 5.96
CA SER A 229 9.98 -6.25 6.44
C SER A 229 11.15 -6.44 5.47
N TYR A 230 12.16 -5.57 5.57
CA TYR A 230 13.45 -5.73 4.90
C TYR A 230 14.22 -6.97 5.35
N ASP A 231 13.83 -7.62 6.44
CA ASP A 231 14.43 -8.88 6.93
C ASP A 231 14.12 -10.09 6.03
N SER A 232 13.57 -9.86 4.84
CA SER A 232 13.18 -10.88 3.85
C SER A 232 12.07 -11.81 4.34
N SER A 233 11.26 -11.36 5.27
CA SER A 233 10.14 -12.15 5.79
C SER A 233 8.80 -11.42 5.71
N VAL A 234 7.73 -12.22 5.61
CA VAL A 234 6.36 -11.80 5.88
C VAL A 234 5.90 -12.48 7.16
N LYS A 235 5.41 -11.68 8.10
CA LYS A 235 4.87 -12.15 9.38
C LYS A 235 3.37 -11.92 9.43
N LEU A 236 2.62 -12.92 9.89
CA LEU A 236 1.21 -12.78 10.21
C LEU A 236 1.01 -12.59 11.71
N PHE A 237 0.11 -11.72 12.09
CA PHE A 237 -0.24 -11.44 13.48
C PHE A 237 -1.74 -11.57 13.73
N ASP A 238 -2.09 -12.12 14.89
CA ASP A 238 -3.37 -11.85 15.52
C ASP A 238 -3.23 -10.55 16.33
N ILE A 239 -3.96 -9.52 15.93
CA ILE A 239 -3.87 -8.20 16.57
C ILE A 239 -4.36 -8.17 18.02
N ARG A 240 -5.01 -9.23 18.51
CA ARG A 240 -5.35 -9.43 19.93
C ARG A 240 -4.11 -9.82 20.74
N LYS A 241 -3.07 -10.38 20.06
CA LYS A 241 -1.77 -10.78 20.63
C LYS A 241 -0.62 -10.24 19.76
N PRO A 242 -0.51 -8.91 19.56
CA PRO A 242 0.34 -8.32 18.53
C PRO A 242 1.85 -8.45 18.78
N LEU A 243 2.26 -8.98 19.92
CA LEU A 243 3.67 -9.13 20.27
C LEU A 243 4.28 -10.46 19.80
N GLN A 244 3.47 -11.39 19.29
CA GLN A 244 3.93 -12.69 18.81
C GLN A 244 3.32 -12.96 17.42
N PRO A 245 4.14 -13.27 16.41
CA PRO A 245 3.63 -13.66 15.12
C PRO A 245 2.98 -15.04 15.17
N LEU A 246 1.88 -15.20 14.43
CA LEU A 246 1.25 -16.50 14.13
C LEU A 246 2.08 -17.32 13.14
N SER A 247 2.75 -16.61 12.23
CA SER A 247 3.56 -17.20 11.18
C SER A 247 4.66 -16.23 10.78
N GLN A 248 5.81 -16.78 10.41
CA GLN A 248 6.88 -16.09 9.70
C GLN A 248 7.25 -16.91 8.48
N THR A 249 7.25 -16.28 7.33
CA THR A 249 7.56 -16.92 6.03
C THR A 249 8.70 -16.17 5.38
N GLU A 250 9.79 -16.89 5.12
CA GLU A 250 10.92 -16.37 4.35
C GLU A 250 10.54 -16.26 2.87
N ILE A 251 10.82 -15.11 2.28
CA ILE A 251 10.45 -14.79 0.90
C ILE A 251 11.64 -14.48 -0.01
N GLY A 252 12.88 -14.56 0.50
CA GLY A 252 14.13 -14.46 -0.26
C GLY A 252 14.60 -13.04 -0.56
N GLY A 253 13.77 -12.03 -0.39
CA GLY A 253 14.13 -10.61 -0.52
C GLY A 253 13.24 -9.75 0.36
N GLY A 254 13.62 -8.50 0.61
CA GLY A 254 12.82 -7.59 1.42
C GLY A 254 11.39 -7.46 0.91
N ALA A 255 10.40 -7.55 1.79
CA ALA A 255 9.00 -7.39 1.42
C ALA A 255 8.67 -5.92 1.21
N TRP A 256 8.54 -5.46 -0.03
CA TRP A 256 8.20 -4.05 -0.31
C TRP A 256 6.70 -3.78 -0.25
N ARG A 257 5.87 -4.69 -0.78
CA ARG A 257 4.39 -4.61 -0.72
C ARG A 257 3.78 -5.99 -0.44
N VAL A 258 2.72 -6.00 0.35
CA VAL A 258 1.85 -7.17 0.53
C VAL A 258 0.42 -6.80 0.18
N LYS A 259 -0.28 -7.69 -0.54
CA LYS A 259 -1.66 -7.49 -0.97
C LYS A 259 -2.47 -8.77 -0.80
N TRP A 260 -3.41 -8.79 0.15
CA TRP A 260 -4.38 -9.87 0.25
C TRP A 260 -5.25 -9.94 -0.99
N HIS A 261 -5.60 -11.14 -1.40
CA HIS A 261 -6.47 -11.34 -2.55
C HIS A 261 -7.86 -10.70 -2.31
N PRO A 262 -8.42 -9.93 -3.29
CA PRO A 262 -9.69 -9.21 -3.12
C PRO A 262 -10.94 -10.10 -3.12
N SER A 263 -10.84 -11.39 -3.45
CA SER A 263 -11.96 -12.34 -3.42
C SER A 263 -11.95 -13.19 -2.16
N ALA A 264 -13.13 -13.37 -1.56
CA ALA A 264 -13.32 -14.25 -0.41
C ALA A 264 -13.01 -15.73 -0.70
N THR A 265 -13.14 -16.18 -1.95
CA THR A 265 -12.81 -17.56 -2.37
C THR A 265 -11.32 -17.83 -2.37
N ARG A 266 -10.49 -16.78 -2.41
CA ARG A 266 -9.03 -16.84 -2.38
C ARG A 266 -8.44 -16.06 -1.19
N LYS A 267 -9.16 -15.98 -0.09
CA LYS A 267 -8.78 -15.23 1.10
C LYS A 267 -7.43 -15.65 1.70
N SER A 268 -6.94 -16.85 1.38
CA SER A 268 -5.65 -17.36 1.87
C SER A 268 -4.46 -16.96 0.99
N ASP A 269 -4.68 -16.25 -0.10
CA ASP A 269 -3.63 -15.86 -1.03
C ASP A 269 -3.14 -14.44 -0.71
N LEU A 270 -1.83 -14.30 -0.58
CA LEU A 270 -1.13 -13.03 -0.36
C LEU A 270 -0.10 -12.81 -1.47
N LEU A 271 -0.25 -11.73 -2.21
CA LEU A 271 0.71 -11.29 -3.21
C LEU A 271 1.79 -10.45 -2.54
N VAL A 272 3.04 -10.70 -2.86
CA VAL A 272 4.20 -10.04 -2.26
C VAL A 272 5.18 -9.58 -3.34
N ALA A 273 5.61 -8.32 -3.24
CA ALA A 273 6.77 -7.80 -3.96
C ALA A 273 8.01 -8.02 -3.08
N CYS A 274 8.96 -8.84 -3.55
CA CYS A 274 10.10 -9.33 -2.76
C CYS A 274 11.41 -8.65 -3.17
N MET A 275 11.40 -7.38 -3.50
CA MET A 275 12.58 -6.59 -3.92
C MET A 275 13.51 -7.38 -4.86
N HIS A 276 14.61 -7.95 -4.35
CA HIS A 276 15.62 -8.67 -5.12
C HIS A 276 15.20 -10.09 -5.57
N ASP A 277 14.04 -10.60 -5.13
CA ASP A 277 13.59 -11.97 -5.40
C ASP A 277 12.20 -12.02 -6.05
N GLY A 278 11.92 -11.05 -6.92
CA GLY A 278 10.75 -11.00 -7.80
C GLY A 278 9.41 -10.86 -7.06
N PHE A 279 8.35 -11.36 -7.68
CA PHE A 279 7.00 -11.33 -7.12
C PHE A 279 6.52 -12.75 -6.79
N LYS A 280 5.77 -12.87 -5.70
CA LYS A 280 5.30 -14.18 -5.22
C LYS A 280 3.85 -14.13 -4.79
N VAL A 281 3.14 -15.24 -5.02
CA VAL A 281 1.86 -15.51 -4.38
C VAL A 281 2.11 -16.55 -3.29
N LEU A 282 1.90 -16.15 -2.05
CA LEU A 282 1.92 -17.03 -0.89
C LEU A 282 0.52 -17.53 -0.62
N ARG A 283 0.35 -18.82 -0.36
CA ARG A 283 -0.90 -19.40 0.13
C ARG A 283 -0.71 -19.93 1.53
N PHE A 284 -1.52 -19.44 2.45
CA PHE A 284 -1.57 -19.90 3.83
C PHE A 284 -2.62 -21.01 3.93
N ASN A 285 -2.18 -22.25 4.04
CA ASN A 285 -3.07 -23.37 4.24
C ASN A 285 -3.67 -23.28 5.65
N GLU A 286 -4.96 -23.58 5.80
CA GLU A 286 -5.65 -23.59 7.09
C GLU A 286 -5.93 -22.22 7.75
N LEU A 287 -6.04 -21.12 6.98
CA LEU A 287 -6.62 -19.89 7.51
C LEU A 287 -8.13 -20.09 7.84
N ALA A 288 -8.42 -21.02 8.74
CA ALA A 288 -9.75 -21.18 9.32
C ALA A 288 -9.88 -20.24 10.52
N ILE A 289 -10.85 -19.36 10.48
CA ILE A 289 -11.10 -18.28 11.47
C ILE A 289 -11.23 -18.84 12.90
N GLU A 290 -11.75 -20.06 13.02
CA GLU A 290 -12.07 -20.70 14.30
C GLU A 290 -10.86 -21.26 15.04
N THR A 291 -9.71 -21.41 14.37
CA THR A 291 -8.50 -22.05 14.91
C THR A 291 -7.37 -21.10 15.28
N LEU A 292 -7.50 -19.79 15.06
CA LEU A 292 -6.48 -18.81 15.47
C LEU A 292 -6.26 -18.78 17.00
N GLU A 293 -7.20 -19.31 17.78
CA GLU A 293 -7.12 -19.32 19.25
C GLU A 293 -6.25 -20.47 19.81
N ASP A 294 -6.06 -21.56 19.05
CA ASP A 294 -5.50 -22.83 19.54
C ASP A 294 -4.24 -23.27 18.77
N MET A 295 -3.58 -22.35 18.04
CA MET A 295 -2.43 -22.69 17.20
C MET A 295 -1.19 -22.99 18.04
N SER A 296 -0.93 -24.26 18.22
CA SER A 296 0.32 -24.79 18.80
C SER A 296 1.49 -24.83 17.80
N SER A 297 1.24 -24.55 16.53
CA SER A 297 2.23 -24.58 15.45
C SER A 297 2.11 -23.33 14.55
N PRO A 298 3.22 -22.82 13.99
CA PRO A 298 3.17 -21.73 13.01
C PRO A 298 2.30 -22.08 11.80
N LEU A 299 1.54 -21.11 11.28
CA LEU A 299 0.77 -21.26 10.03
C LEU A 299 1.72 -21.49 8.86
N PRO A 300 1.69 -22.66 8.20
CA PRO A 300 2.53 -22.91 7.06
C PRO A 300 2.04 -22.11 5.85
N ALA A 301 2.97 -21.45 5.17
CA ALA A 301 2.73 -20.85 3.87
C ALA A 301 3.48 -21.62 2.79
N SER A 302 2.88 -21.68 1.61
CA SER A 302 3.53 -22.19 0.40
C SER A 302 3.59 -21.11 -0.66
N ILE A 303 4.70 -21.04 -1.40
CA ILE A 303 4.81 -20.21 -2.60
C ILE A 303 4.09 -20.99 -3.71
N VAL A 304 2.91 -20.52 -4.10
CA VAL A 304 2.09 -21.19 -5.13
C VAL A 304 2.38 -20.65 -6.53
N GLN A 305 2.97 -19.46 -6.61
CA GLN A 305 3.40 -18.86 -7.87
C GLN A 305 4.54 -17.88 -7.65
N ARG A 306 5.44 -17.79 -8.65
CA ARG A 306 6.49 -16.77 -8.78
C ARG A 306 6.35 -16.06 -10.13
N PHE A 307 6.78 -14.80 -10.16
CA PHE A 307 6.95 -14.03 -11.38
C PHE A 307 8.31 -13.32 -11.30
N ASP A 308 9.24 -13.75 -12.15
CA ASP A 308 10.65 -13.36 -12.10
C ASP A 308 11.12 -12.70 -13.42
N GLU A 309 10.18 -12.17 -14.24
CA GLU A 309 10.53 -11.59 -15.55
C GLU A 309 11.10 -10.17 -15.46
N HIS A 310 10.94 -9.50 -14.32
CA HIS A 310 11.56 -8.20 -14.07
C HIS A 310 13.07 -8.32 -13.84
N GLN A 311 13.83 -7.34 -14.36
CA GLN A 311 15.30 -7.31 -14.27
C GLN A 311 15.80 -6.49 -13.07
N SER A 312 14.91 -5.90 -12.28
CA SER A 312 15.21 -4.99 -11.19
C SER A 312 14.37 -5.26 -9.94
N LEU A 313 14.47 -4.33 -8.96
CA LEU A 313 13.77 -4.45 -7.69
C LEU A 313 12.25 -4.50 -7.88
N ALA A 314 11.64 -5.56 -7.40
CA ALA A 314 10.20 -5.77 -7.37
C ALA A 314 9.56 -4.83 -6.32
N TYR A 315 8.83 -3.80 -6.76
CA TYR A 315 8.26 -2.79 -5.89
C TYR A 315 6.74 -2.79 -5.90
N GLY A 316 6.10 -2.15 -6.89
CA GLY A 316 4.65 -2.07 -6.93
C GLY A 316 4.02 -3.35 -7.42
N VAL A 317 2.96 -3.79 -6.75
CA VAL A 317 2.16 -4.94 -7.17
C VAL A 317 0.75 -4.83 -6.65
N ASP A 318 -0.25 -5.22 -7.47
CA ASP A 318 -1.63 -5.28 -7.04
C ASP A 318 -2.45 -6.31 -7.82
N TRP A 319 -3.51 -6.81 -7.18
CA TRP A 319 -4.53 -7.66 -7.76
C TRP A 319 -5.58 -6.83 -8.48
N SER A 320 -6.01 -7.28 -9.65
CA SER A 320 -7.21 -6.74 -10.28
C SER A 320 -8.47 -7.09 -9.48
N PHE A 321 -9.37 -6.12 -9.35
CA PHE A 321 -10.71 -6.31 -8.76
C PHE A 321 -11.74 -6.77 -9.80
N ALA A 322 -11.38 -6.82 -11.09
CA ALA A 322 -12.28 -7.27 -12.13
C ALA A 322 -12.62 -8.77 -11.95
N PRO A 323 -13.89 -9.15 -12.16
CA PRO A 323 -14.27 -10.56 -12.13
C PRO A 323 -13.45 -11.36 -13.13
N SER A 324 -12.87 -12.46 -12.68
CA SER A 324 -12.17 -13.39 -13.57
C SER A 324 -13.16 -14.35 -14.23
N SER A 325 -12.95 -14.64 -15.50
CA SER A 325 -13.69 -15.69 -16.22
C SER A 325 -13.38 -17.10 -15.71
N ASN A 326 -12.34 -17.23 -14.91
CA ASN A 326 -11.92 -18.47 -14.27
C ASN A 326 -11.51 -18.13 -12.83
N ASP A 327 -12.27 -18.60 -11.85
CA ASP A 327 -12.07 -18.33 -10.39
C ASP A 327 -10.68 -18.70 -9.87
N GLN A 328 -9.86 -19.39 -10.68
CA GLN A 328 -8.51 -19.82 -10.30
C GLN A 328 -7.42 -18.80 -10.65
N LYS A 329 -7.69 -17.80 -11.51
CA LYS A 329 -6.66 -16.84 -11.95
C LYS A 329 -7.17 -15.42 -11.92
N THR A 330 -6.44 -14.56 -11.23
CA THR A 330 -6.70 -13.12 -11.17
C THR A 330 -5.58 -12.37 -11.88
N ALA A 331 -5.91 -11.34 -12.63
CA ALA A 331 -4.91 -10.49 -13.25
C ALA A 331 -4.16 -9.71 -12.18
N ILE A 332 -2.85 -9.58 -12.39
CA ILE A 332 -1.92 -8.87 -11.53
C ILE A 332 -1.16 -7.86 -12.39
N ALA A 333 -0.96 -6.66 -11.86
CA ALA A 333 0.02 -5.72 -12.38
C ALA A 333 1.20 -5.66 -11.41
N SER A 334 2.42 -5.63 -11.96
CA SER A 334 3.65 -5.49 -11.19
C SER A 334 4.60 -4.52 -11.87
N CYS A 335 5.33 -3.74 -11.08
CA CYS A 335 6.36 -2.85 -11.61
C CYS A 335 7.66 -2.98 -10.84
N SER A 336 8.76 -2.71 -11.54
CA SER A 336 10.12 -2.72 -11.01
C SER A 336 10.81 -1.38 -11.25
N PHE A 337 11.83 -1.10 -10.43
CA PHE A 337 12.33 0.23 -10.27
C PHE A 337 13.34 0.66 -11.38
N TYR A 338 14.49 0.02 -11.48
CA TYR A 338 15.58 0.51 -12.35
C TYR A 338 15.45 0.08 -13.82
N ASP A 339 14.68 -0.92 -14.14
CA ASP A 339 14.39 -1.38 -15.50
C ASP A 339 13.20 -0.67 -16.13
N HIS A 340 12.43 0.10 -15.34
CA HIS A 340 11.26 0.87 -15.77
C HIS A 340 10.16 -0.03 -16.36
N GLU A 341 10.06 -1.27 -15.91
CA GLU A 341 9.10 -2.23 -16.45
C GLU A 341 7.81 -2.31 -15.65
N LEU A 342 6.70 -2.37 -16.39
CA LEU A 342 5.37 -2.70 -15.89
C LEU A 342 4.86 -3.92 -16.62
N HIS A 343 4.56 -4.98 -15.89
CA HIS A 343 4.08 -6.24 -16.42
C HIS A 343 2.65 -6.53 -15.99
N PHE A 344 1.94 -7.31 -16.84
CA PHE A 344 0.66 -7.93 -16.53
C PHE A 344 0.80 -9.43 -16.63
N TRP A 345 0.37 -10.12 -15.61
CA TRP A 345 0.38 -11.56 -15.53
C TRP A 345 -0.85 -12.06 -14.76
N SER A 346 -0.99 -13.34 -14.56
CA SER A 346 -2.12 -13.92 -13.83
C SER A 346 -1.65 -14.88 -12.76
N GLY A 347 -2.21 -14.77 -11.59
CA GLY A 347 -1.87 -15.59 -10.43
C GLY A 347 -3.10 -16.12 -9.69
#